data_54c6f379f76f7667e82f5799ea35cce0
#
_entry.id   54c6f379f76f7667e82f5799ea35cce0
#
_cell.length_a   1.000
_cell.length_b   1.000
_cell.length_c   1.000
_cell.angle_alpha   90.00
_cell.angle_beta   90.00
_cell.angle_gamma   90.00
#
_symmetry.space_group_name_H-M   'P 1'
#
loop_
_entity.id
_entity.type
_entity.pdbx_description
1 polymer ?
#
loop_
_entity_poly.entity_id
_entity_poly.type
_entity_poly.pdbx_seq_one_letter_code
_entity_poly.pdbx_strand_id
1 'polypeptide(L)'
;LAYAQVIEDEYKATLAQKQELELAASKTEDTQAREWLMGRVAQLDQALSPQSSMAPVSPRVYVHIVREDQRSKAEAVADALRTSAVIVPGVDLVKSGPANSELRYFRRVEQAEAEGIASTISALWPGVTARYVAGYENSTGIRPRHFELWLSASP
;
A
#
# COMPACT_ATOMS: atom_id res chain seq x y z
N LEU A 1 0.76 -13.09 3.44
CA LEU A 1 1.28 -12.35 4.59
C LEU A 1 2.80 -12.21 4.53
N ALA A 2 3.54 -13.27 4.18
CA ALA A 2 4.99 -13.18 3.95
C ALA A 2 5.35 -12.17 2.86
N TYR A 3 4.50 -12.04 1.84
CA TYR A 3 4.70 -11.10 0.74
C TYR A 3 4.54 -9.64 1.20
N ALA A 4 3.53 -9.35 2.02
CA ALA A 4 3.33 -8.02 2.60
C ALA A 4 4.52 -7.61 3.47
N GLN A 5 5.05 -8.54 4.25
CA GLN A 5 6.22 -8.31 5.09
C GLN A 5 7.46 -7.94 4.28
N VAL A 6 7.72 -8.62 3.17
CA VAL A 6 8.86 -8.32 2.29
C VAL A 6 8.79 -6.87 1.77
N ILE A 7 7.61 -6.42 1.36
CA ILE A 7 7.42 -5.06 0.82
C ILE A 7 7.63 -4.01 1.91
N GLU A 8 7.11 -4.26 3.10
CA GLU A 8 7.32 -3.36 4.23
C GLU A 8 8.79 -3.28 4.61
N ASP A 9 9.50 -4.40 4.58
CA ASP A 9 10.93 -4.46 4.88
C ASP A 9 11.74 -3.69 3.84
N GLU A 10 11.42 -3.80 2.55
CA GLU A 10 12.04 -3.02 1.49
C GLU A 10 11.84 -1.51 1.68
N TYR A 11 10.64 -1.10 2.04
CA TYR A 11 10.33 0.31 2.30
C TYR A 11 11.11 0.83 3.50
N LYS A 12 11.16 0.07 4.58
CA LYS A 12 11.94 0.42 5.79
C LYS A 12 13.44 0.48 5.50
N ALA A 13 13.96 -0.44 4.70
CA ALA A 13 15.36 -0.43 4.30
C ALA A 13 15.73 0.81 3.49
N THR A 14 14.88 1.24 2.56
CA THR A 14 15.07 2.46 1.77
C THR A 14 15.05 3.71 2.66
N LEU A 15 14.12 3.75 3.60
CA LEU A 15 14.03 4.85 4.56
C LEU A 15 15.27 4.93 5.45
N ALA A 16 15.77 3.80 5.94
CA ALA A 16 16.99 3.73 6.75
C ALA A 16 18.20 4.22 5.95
N GLN A 17 18.33 3.83 4.69
CA GLN A 17 19.40 4.28 3.81
C GLN A 17 19.36 5.81 3.62
N LYS A 18 18.17 6.37 3.41
CA LYS A 18 18.00 7.82 3.31
C LYS A 18 18.49 8.52 4.58
N GLN A 19 18.12 8.03 5.76
CA GLN A 19 18.52 8.61 7.04
C GLN A 19 20.04 8.54 7.24
N GLU A 20 20.70 7.45 6.86
CA GLU A 20 22.15 7.31 6.92
C GLU A 20 22.86 8.34 6.02
N LEU A 21 22.35 8.54 4.81
CA LEU A 21 22.90 9.52 3.87
C LEU A 21 22.71 10.95 4.37
N GLU A 22 21.57 11.28 4.95
CA GLU A 22 21.34 12.59 5.57
C GLU A 22 22.31 12.87 6.71
N LEU A 23 22.58 11.85 7.56
CA LEU A 23 23.54 11.96 8.65
C LEU A 23 24.96 12.14 8.12
N ALA A 24 25.36 11.39 7.11
CA ALA A 24 26.67 11.51 6.47
C ALA A 24 26.84 12.90 5.84
N ALA A 25 25.83 13.44 5.17
CA ALA A 25 25.87 14.77 4.60
C ALA A 25 26.06 15.85 5.66
N SER A 26 25.41 15.71 6.82
CA SER A 26 25.52 16.67 7.93
C SER A 26 26.89 16.71 8.57
N LYS A 27 27.66 15.62 8.49
CA LYS A 27 28.99 15.47 9.09
C LYS A 27 30.14 15.76 8.11
N THR A 28 29.82 15.93 6.81
CA THR A 28 30.84 16.12 5.76
C THR A 28 31.20 17.59 5.61
N GLU A 29 32.48 17.91 5.67
CA GLU A 29 32.99 19.26 5.44
C GLU A 29 33.31 19.52 3.95
N ASP A 30 33.52 18.46 3.16
CA ASP A 30 33.74 18.57 1.72
C ASP A 30 32.46 18.93 1.00
N THR A 31 32.45 20.08 0.29
CA THR A 31 31.27 20.59 -0.40
C THR A 31 30.79 19.66 -1.53
N GLN A 32 31.73 19.09 -2.31
CA GLN A 32 31.37 18.19 -3.40
C GLN A 32 30.79 16.88 -2.89
N ALA A 33 31.35 16.31 -1.84
CA ALA A 33 30.84 15.12 -1.22
C ALA A 33 29.45 15.35 -0.61
N ARG A 34 29.24 16.52 0.02
CA ARG A 34 27.95 16.91 0.56
C ARG A 34 26.89 17.03 -0.53
N GLU A 35 27.21 17.71 -1.63
CA GLU A 35 26.28 17.86 -2.77
C GLU A 35 25.90 16.51 -3.35
N TRP A 36 26.86 15.60 -3.49
CA TRP A 36 26.59 14.23 -3.98
C TRP A 36 25.68 13.47 -3.01
N LEU A 37 25.94 13.53 -1.71
CA LEU A 37 25.11 12.87 -0.69
C LEU A 37 23.69 13.45 -0.69
N MET A 38 23.54 14.76 -0.74
CA MET A 38 22.22 15.39 -0.78
C MET A 38 21.45 15.06 -2.06
N GLY A 39 22.14 14.88 -3.19
CA GLY A 39 21.54 14.40 -4.44
C GLY A 39 20.98 12.98 -4.28
N ARG A 40 21.70 12.09 -3.59
CA ARG A 40 21.23 10.74 -3.30
C ARG A 40 20.03 10.75 -2.35
N VAL A 41 20.05 11.61 -1.33
CA VAL A 41 18.91 11.81 -0.41
C VAL A 41 17.67 12.25 -1.19
N ALA A 42 17.81 13.19 -2.10
CA ALA A 42 16.70 13.66 -2.91
C ALA A 42 16.09 12.55 -3.79
N GLN A 43 16.93 11.68 -4.37
CA GLN A 43 16.48 10.54 -5.15
C GLN A 43 15.69 9.54 -4.29
N LEU A 44 16.18 9.24 -3.09
CA LEU A 44 15.50 8.33 -2.16
C LEU A 44 14.19 8.95 -1.65
N ASP A 45 14.17 10.25 -1.41
CA ASP A 45 12.97 10.97 -1.00
C ASP A 45 11.87 10.89 -2.06
N GLN A 46 12.22 11.04 -3.34
CA GLN A 46 11.29 10.83 -4.43
C GLN A 46 10.75 9.40 -4.48
N ALA A 47 11.61 8.40 -4.26
CA ALA A 47 11.20 7.00 -4.23
C ALA A 47 10.25 6.68 -3.07
N LEU A 48 10.36 7.41 -1.95
CA LEU A 48 9.50 7.24 -0.78
C LEU A 48 8.22 8.07 -0.87
N SER A 49 8.16 9.08 -1.74
CA SER A 49 7.01 9.96 -1.86
C SER A 49 5.84 9.24 -2.53
N PRO A 50 4.63 9.24 -1.92
CA PRO A 50 3.44 8.68 -2.57
C PRO A 50 2.98 9.48 -3.79
N GLN A 51 3.46 10.70 -3.96
CA GLN A 51 3.11 11.60 -5.07
C GLN A 51 4.17 11.65 -6.16
N SER A 52 5.20 10.81 -6.09
CA SER A 52 6.26 10.78 -7.08
C SER A 52 5.71 10.36 -8.44
N SER A 53 5.84 11.24 -9.44
CA SER A 53 5.46 10.94 -10.82
C SER A 53 6.54 10.15 -11.57
N MET A 54 7.77 10.11 -11.04
CA MET A 54 8.93 9.49 -11.72
C MET A 54 8.94 7.98 -11.57
N ALA A 55 8.46 7.47 -10.43
CA ALA A 55 8.36 6.04 -10.15
C ALA A 55 7.15 5.83 -9.23
N PRO A 56 5.92 5.93 -9.78
CA PRO A 56 4.73 5.77 -8.95
C PRO A 56 4.72 4.38 -8.35
N VAL A 57 4.55 4.32 -7.05
CA VAL A 57 4.33 3.06 -6.34
C VAL A 57 2.97 2.52 -6.77
N SER A 58 2.93 1.34 -7.38
CA SER A 58 1.67 0.74 -7.78
C SER A 58 0.78 0.47 -6.57
N PRO A 59 -0.54 0.68 -6.69
CA PRO A 59 -1.45 0.33 -5.61
C PRO A 59 -1.43 -1.18 -5.37
N ARG A 60 -1.51 -1.56 -4.10
CA ARG A 60 -1.61 -2.97 -3.69
C ARG A 60 -2.84 -3.17 -2.85
N VAL A 61 -3.55 -4.24 -3.12
CA VAL A 61 -4.75 -4.63 -2.38
C VAL A 61 -4.52 -6.04 -1.83
N TYR A 62 -4.56 -6.16 -0.51
CA TYR A 62 -4.53 -7.44 0.19
C TYR A 62 -5.96 -7.88 0.44
N VAL A 63 -6.36 -9.03 -0.14
CA VAL A 63 -7.73 -9.51 -0.09
C VAL A 63 -7.88 -10.53 1.04
N HIS A 64 -8.85 -10.29 1.93
CA HIS A 64 -9.15 -11.16 3.07
C HIS A 64 -10.57 -11.69 2.95
N ILE A 65 -10.73 -13.01 3.05
CA ILE A 65 -12.02 -13.70 3.12
C ILE A 65 -12.17 -14.39 4.47
N VAL A 66 -13.40 -14.59 4.91
CA VAL A 66 -13.70 -15.26 6.19
C VAL A 66 -14.21 -16.68 6.00
N ARG A 67 -14.56 -17.06 4.77
CA ARG A 67 -15.04 -18.40 4.42
C ARG A 67 -14.37 -18.87 3.14
N GLU A 68 -13.99 -20.12 3.11
CA GLU A 68 -13.30 -20.70 1.94
C GLU A 68 -14.18 -20.71 0.68
N ASP A 69 -15.51 -20.82 0.84
CA ASP A 69 -16.45 -20.78 -0.30
C ASP A 69 -16.50 -19.42 -1.01
N GLN A 70 -15.93 -18.38 -0.41
CA GLN A 70 -15.80 -17.05 -1.02
C GLN A 70 -14.60 -16.94 -1.97
N ARG A 71 -13.66 -17.88 -1.91
CA ARG A 71 -12.39 -17.79 -2.64
C ARG A 71 -12.56 -17.59 -4.13
N SER A 72 -13.41 -18.38 -4.76
CA SER A 72 -13.62 -18.30 -6.22
C SER A 72 -14.07 -16.90 -6.65
N LYS A 73 -15.01 -16.31 -5.93
CA LYS A 73 -15.51 -14.95 -6.20
C LYS A 73 -14.48 -13.89 -5.86
N ALA A 74 -13.73 -14.09 -4.76
CA ALA A 74 -12.65 -13.19 -4.36
C ALA A 74 -11.50 -13.20 -5.38
N GLU A 75 -11.17 -14.35 -5.96
CA GLU A 75 -10.17 -14.44 -7.03
C GLU A 75 -10.62 -13.71 -8.29
N ALA A 76 -11.92 -13.75 -8.62
CA ALA A 76 -12.47 -12.97 -9.73
C ALA A 76 -12.30 -11.46 -9.49
N VAL A 77 -12.52 -11.00 -8.26
CA VAL A 77 -12.26 -9.61 -7.85
C VAL A 77 -10.78 -9.28 -8.00
N ALA A 78 -9.91 -10.16 -7.53
CA ALA A 78 -8.46 -9.97 -7.63
C ALA A 78 -8.00 -9.84 -9.09
N ASP A 79 -8.53 -10.68 -9.98
CA ASP A 79 -8.20 -10.62 -11.41
C ASP A 79 -8.69 -9.32 -12.06
N ALA A 80 -9.87 -8.85 -11.69
CA ALA A 80 -10.38 -7.55 -12.17
C ALA A 80 -9.48 -6.40 -11.73
N LEU A 81 -8.99 -6.42 -10.48
CA LEU A 81 -8.06 -5.41 -9.98
C LEU A 81 -6.71 -5.47 -10.71
N ARG A 82 -6.19 -6.67 -10.95
CA ARG A 82 -4.93 -6.85 -11.72
C ARG A 82 -5.04 -6.28 -13.13
N THR A 83 -6.20 -6.42 -13.76
CA THR A 83 -6.47 -5.82 -15.07
C THR A 83 -6.41 -4.28 -15.03
N SER A 84 -6.70 -3.68 -13.89
CA SER A 84 -6.63 -2.23 -13.66
C SER A 84 -5.27 -1.78 -13.10
N ALA A 85 -4.22 -2.56 -13.29
CA ALA A 85 -2.85 -2.28 -12.84
C ALA A 85 -2.70 -2.20 -11.31
N VAL A 86 -3.57 -2.88 -10.58
CA VAL A 86 -3.47 -3.04 -9.13
C VAL A 86 -2.76 -4.35 -8.83
N ILE A 87 -1.78 -4.32 -7.94
CA ILE A 87 -1.08 -5.52 -7.50
C ILE A 87 -1.92 -6.21 -6.44
N VAL A 88 -2.30 -7.46 -6.67
CA VAL A 88 -3.01 -8.30 -5.70
C VAL A 88 -2.16 -9.55 -5.45
N PRO A 89 -1.47 -9.63 -4.31
CA PRO A 89 -0.60 -10.77 -4.01
C PRO A 89 -1.33 -12.10 -3.87
N GLY A 90 -2.57 -12.06 -3.39
CA GLY A 90 -3.38 -13.25 -3.23
C GLY A 90 -4.59 -13.00 -2.37
N VAL A 91 -5.33 -14.08 -2.07
CA VAL A 91 -6.52 -14.07 -1.22
C VAL A 91 -6.22 -14.87 0.03
N ASP A 92 -6.34 -14.23 1.19
CA ASP A 92 -6.06 -14.84 2.49
C ASP A 92 -7.36 -15.19 3.23
N LEU A 93 -7.41 -16.39 3.77
CA LEU A 93 -8.50 -16.81 4.67
C LEU A 93 -8.17 -16.36 6.09
N VAL A 94 -9.06 -15.56 6.68
CA VAL A 94 -8.93 -15.07 8.06
C VAL A 94 -10.05 -15.63 8.94
N LYS A 95 -9.82 -15.63 10.26
CA LYS A 95 -10.78 -16.22 11.21
C LYS A 95 -12.03 -15.38 11.40
N SER A 96 -11.92 -14.08 11.26
CA SER A 96 -13.04 -13.15 11.44
C SER A 96 -12.80 -11.89 10.61
N GLY A 97 -13.89 -11.22 10.26
CA GLY A 97 -13.86 -10.00 9.48
C GLY A 97 -14.98 -9.05 9.89
N PRO A 98 -15.10 -7.90 9.22
CA PRO A 98 -16.12 -6.92 9.51
C PRO A 98 -17.52 -7.43 9.13
N ALA A 99 -18.54 -6.77 9.69
CA ALA A 99 -19.94 -7.09 9.36
C ALA A 99 -20.29 -6.77 7.91
N ASN A 100 -19.68 -5.74 7.36
CA ASN A 100 -19.85 -5.31 5.96
C ASN A 100 -18.52 -5.31 5.25
N SER A 101 -18.52 -5.63 3.95
CA SER A 101 -17.31 -5.60 3.14
C SER A 101 -16.78 -4.19 3.03
N GLU A 102 -15.47 -4.04 3.21
CA GLU A 102 -14.83 -2.73 3.19
C GLU A 102 -13.45 -2.78 2.55
N LEU A 103 -13.10 -1.68 1.88
CA LEU A 103 -11.73 -1.45 1.41
C LEU A 103 -11.10 -0.43 2.33
N ARG A 104 -10.12 -0.85 3.12
CA ARG A 104 -9.44 0.01 4.09
C ARG A 104 -8.30 0.75 3.42
N TYR A 105 -8.19 2.04 3.70
CA TYR A 105 -7.05 2.88 3.34
C TYR A 105 -6.52 3.61 4.57
N PHE A 106 -5.26 4.00 4.54
CA PHE A 106 -4.52 4.38 5.74
C PHE A 106 -4.01 5.81 5.69
N ARG A 107 -4.16 6.49 4.55
CA ARG A 107 -3.79 7.90 4.37
C ARG A 107 -4.91 8.66 3.68
N ARG A 108 -5.24 9.83 4.19
CA ARG A 108 -6.34 10.64 3.67
C ARG A 108 -6.17 11.03 2.21
N VAL A 109 -4.93 11.24 1.77
CA VAL A 109 -4.62 11.57 0.36
C VAL A 109 -4.99 10.44 -0.61
N GLU A 110 -5.17 9.23 -0.10
CA GLU A 110 -5.50 8.05 -0.88
C GLU A 110 -7.00 7.77 -0.96
N GLN A 111 -7.83 8.63 -0.38
CA GLN A 111 -9.29 8.44 -0.33
C GLN A 111 -9.91 8.27 -1.72
N ALA A 112 -9.62 9.18 -2.63
CA ALA A 112 -10.19 9.14 -3.99
C ALA A 112 -9.80 7.85 -4.73
N GLU A 113 -8.56 7.40 -4.58
CA GLU A 113 -8.09 6.14 -5.14
C GLU A 113 -8.80 4.95 -4.51
N ALA A 114 -8.95 4.94 -3.19
CA ALA A 114 -9.65 3.88 -2.46
C ALA A 114 -11.11 3.78 -2.91
N GLU A 115 -11.79 4.90 -3.07
CA GLU A 115 -13.18 4.95 -3.55
C GLU A 115 -13.30 4.43 -4.99
N GLY A 116 -12.34 4.75 -5.86
CA GLY A 116 -12.28 4.23 -7.22
C GLY A 116 -12.08 2.72 -7.27
N ILE A 117 -11.20 2.19 -6.45
CA ILE A 117 -10.96 0.75 -6.32
C ILE A 117 -12.20 0.05 -5.76
N ALA A 118 -12.82 0.60 -4.72
CA ALA A 118 -14.05 0.05 -4.14
C ALA A 118 -15.18 0.02 -5.16
N SER A 119 -15.31 1.03 -6.00
CA SER A 119 -16.30 1.07 -7.08
C SER A 119 -16.07 -0.05 -8.11
N THR A 120 -14.82 -0.30 -8.48
CA THR A 120 -14.46 -1.41 -9.38
C THR A 120 -14.83 -2.75 -8.76
N ILE A 121 -14.55 -2.93 -7.48
CA ILE A 121 -14.86 -4.17 -6.75
C ILE A 121 -16.39 -4.36 -6.64
N SER A 122 -17.14 -3.30 -6.44
CA SER A 122 -18.59 -3.35 -6.25
C SER A 122 -19.34 -3.90 -7.46
N ALA A 123 -18.75 -3.86 -8.64
CA ALA A 123 -19.31 -4.49 -9.83
C ALA A 123 -19.38 -6.02 -9.71
N LEU A 124 -18.46 -6.62 -8.96
CA LEU A 124 -18.38 -8.07 -8.73
C LEU A 124 -18.81 -8.48 -7.32
N TRP A 125 -18.61 -7.58 -6.36
CA TRP A 125 -18.98 -7.82 -4.96
C TRP A 125 -19.71 -6.58 -4.42
N PRO A 126 -21.04 -6.51 -4.56
CA PRO A 126 -21.82 -5.35 -4.14
C PRO A 126 -21.70 -5.05 -2.65
N GLY A 127 -21.74 -3.76 -2.30
CA GLY A 127 -21.73 -3.33 -0.91
C GLY A 127 -20.36 -3.03 -0.33
N VAL A 128 -19.29 -3.10 -1.13
CA VAL A 128 -17.96 -2.70 -0.67
C VAL A 128 -17.86 -1.18 -0.59
N THR A 129 -17.43 -0.67 0.56
CA THR A 129 -17.22 0.76 0.79
C THR A 129 -15.78 1.03 1.19
N ALA A 130 -15.26 2.19 0.80
CA ALA A 130 -13.94 2.63 1.24
C ALA A 130 -14.01 3.12 2.68
N ARG A 131 -13.05 2.68 3.52
CA ARG A 131 -13.00 3.04 4.94
C ARG A 131 -11.61 3.53 5.34
N TYR A 132 -11.56 4.73 5.90
CA TYR A 132 -10.35 5.29 6.46
C TYR A 132 -10.02 4.64 7.81
N VAL A 133 -8.77 4.22 7.98
CA VAL A 133 -8.25 3.71 9.24
C VAL A 133 -7.27 4.73 9.82
N ALA A 134 -7.65 5.37 10.91
CA ALA A 134 -6.85 6.41 11.56
C ALA A 134 -5.60 5.83 12.24
N GLY A 135 -4.59 6.68 12.43
CA GLY A 135 -3.39 6.35 13.18
C GLY A 135 -2.19 5.94 12.35
N TYR A 136 -2.32 5.87 11.02
CA TYR A 136 -1.26 5.38 10.13
C TYR A 136 -0.75 6.43 9.12
N GLU A 137 -1.19 7.69 9.23
CA GLU A 137 -0.83 8.76 8.27
C GLU A 137 0.67 8.87 8.03
N ASN A 138 1.45 8.76 9.08
CA ASN A 138 2.91 8.89 9.03
C ASN A 138 3.62 7.58 9.31
N SER A 139 2.92 6.45 9.19
CA SER A 139 3.51 5.15 9.45
C SER A 139 4.57 4.79 8.41
N THR A 140 5.74 4.39 8.87
CA THR A 140 6.80 3.83 8.03
C THR A 140 6.65 2.33 7.81
N GLY A 141 5.76 1.69 8.56
CA GLY A 141 5.45 0.26 8.44
C GLY A 141 4.44 -0.06 7.35
N ILE A 142 3.70 0.96 6.87
CA ILE A 142 2.73 0.80 5.79
C ILE A 142 3.20 1.62 4.60
N ARG A 143 3.44 0.95 3.47
CA ARG A 143 3.90 1.61 2.26
C ARG A 143 2.81 2.50 1.67
N PRO A 144 3.18 3.52 0.85
CA PRO A 144 2.19 4.30 0.11
C PRO A 144 1.34 3.41 -0.80
N ARG A 145 0.08 3.78 -0.95
CA ARG A 145 -0.91 3.09 -1.79
C ARG A 145 -1.11 1.62 -1.40
N HIS A 146 -1.14 1.37 -0.09
CA HIS A 146 -1.46 0.08 0.51
C HIS A 146 -2.93 0.07 0.91
N PHE A 147 -3.67 -0.90 0.40
CA PHE A 147 -5.10 -1.08 0.68
C PHE A 147 -5.36 -2.51 1.16
N GLU A 148 -6.39 -2.65 1.98
CA GLU A 148 -6.83 -3.96 2.45
C GLU A 148 -8.32 -4.14 2.16
N LEU A 149 -8.65 -5.16 1.37
CA LEU A 149 -10.02 -5.53 1.09
C LEU A 149 -10.45 -6.62 2.07
N TRP A 150 -11.46 -6.31 2.84
CA TRP A 150 -12.06 -7.22 3.82
C TRP A 150 -13.45 -7.59 3.34
N LEU A 151 -13.62 -8.82 2.85
CA LEU A 151 -14.92 -9.31 2.39
C LEU A 151 -15.67 -9.93 3.55
N SER A 152 -16.90 -9.45 3.78
CA SER A 152 -17.76 -9.97 4.85
C SER A 152 -18.26 -11.37 4.51
N ALA A 153 -18.74 -12.10 5.54
CA ALA A 153 -19.30 -13.44 5.37
C ALA A 153 -20.57 -13.44 4.49
N SER A 154 -21.27 -12.31 4.43
CA SER A 154 -22.44 -12.09 3.56
C SER A 154 -22.16 -10.95 2.63
N PRO A 155 -22.33 -11.13 1.32
CA PRO A 155 -22.18 -10.06 0.35
C PRO A 155 -23.25 -8.99 0.48
#